data_49d8aecf08f5d9c7b38e7cb6e86bfd09
#
_entry.id   49d8aecf08f5d9c7b38e7cb6e86bfd09
#
_cell.length_a   1.000
_cell.length_b   1.000
_cell.length_c   1.000
_cell.angle_alpha   90.00
_cell.angle_beta   90.00
_cell.angle_gamma   90.00
#
_symmetry.space_group_name_H-M   'P 1'
#
loop_
_entity.id
_entity.type
_entity.pdbx_description
1 polymer ?
#
loop_
_entity_poly.entity_id
_entity_poly.type
_entity_poly.pdbx_seq_one_letter_code
_entity_poly.pdbx_strand_id
1 'polypeptide(L)'
;MWLNNAMTSIKVSFTQPELQPAAENLGQRLGVSVVSADEIKSHSKVANSSDDSCDYVLQFDTQGLSLLPLKGKQHGPIRCDFDSGVNTHRRKFGGGNGQAIAKAVGVSGKFLPGVLDLTAGLGGDGFVLASLGCQVRLLERNLVVHSLLRDGLDRAIAA
;
A
#
# COMPACT_ATOMS: atom_id res chain seq x y z
N MET A 1 -6.22 11.12 25.83
CA MET A 1 -4.79 11.35 26.08
C MET A 1 -3.97 10.18 25.47
N TRP A 2 -4.05 10.03 24.14
CA TRP A 2 -3.38 8.96 23.37
C TRP A 2 -2.81 9.54 22.06
N LEU A 3 -2.00 10.60 22.16
CA LEU A 3 -1.33 11.22 21.02
C LEU A 3 0.02 11.77 21.48
N ASN A 4 0.96 10.86 21.75
CA ASN A 4 2.38 11.17 21.73
C ASN A 4 3.11 9.96 21.13
N ASN A 5 2.77 9.62 19.88
CA ASN A 5 3.71 8.92 19.02
C ASN A 5 4.51 10.00 18.30
N ALA A 6 5.83 9.97 18.43
CA ALA A 6 6.72 10.71 17.56
C ALA A 6 6.21 10.48 16.14
N MET A 7 5.71 11.55 15.49
CA MET A 7 5.17 11.44 14.15
C MET A 7 6.31 10.94 13.26
N THR A 8 6.20 9.70 12.83
CA THR A 8 7.05 9.12 11.81
C THR A 8 7.06 10.08 10.63
N SER A 9 8.20 10.70 10.34
CA SER A 9 8.28 11.66 9.26
C SER A 9 8.27 10.92 7.92
N ILE A 10 7.36 11.33 7.04
CA ILE A 10 7.18 10.73 5.73
C ILE A 10 7.23 11.80 4.65
N LYS A 11 7.83 11.48 3.51
CA LYS A 11 7.81 12.29 2.29
C LYS A 11 7.21 11.48 1.15
N VAL A 12 6.78 12.15 0.10
CA VAL A 12 6.43 11.50 -1.17
C VAL A 12 7.55 11.74 -2.17
N SER A 13 7.86 10.74 -2.99
CA SER A 13 8.84 10.91 -4.05
C SER A 13 8.43 10.24 -5.36
N PHE A 14 9.18 10.56 -6.41
CA PHE A 14 9.02 9.99 -7.73
C PHE A 14 10.39 9.72 -8.37
N THR A 15 10.47 8.67 -9.19
CA THR A 15 11.71 8.27 -9.87
C THR A 15 11.84 8.85 -11.28
N GLN A 16 10.73 9.28 -11.88
CA GLN A 16 10.66 9.79 -13.26
C GLN A 16 9.77 11.03 -13.31
N PRO A 17 10.09 12.04 -14.13
CA PRO A 17 9.32 13.28 -14.23
C PRO A 17 7.83 13.09 -14.52
N GLU A 18 7.47 12.07 -15.29
CA GLU A 18 6.08 11.73 -15.66
C GLU A 18 5.23 11.34 -14.45
N LEU A 19 5.87 10.89 -13.37
CA LEU A 19 5.22 10.48 -12.11
C LEU A 19 5.05 11.65 -11.12
N GLN A 20 5.66 12.80 -11.41
CA GLN A 20 5.60 13.96 -10.53
C GLN A 20 4.15 14.42 -10.25
N PRO A 21 3.23 14.52 -11.22
CA PRO A 21 1.86 14.96 -10.94
C PRO A 21 1.11 14.04 -9.97
N ALA A 22 1.36 12.72 -10.08
CA ALA A 22 0.78 11.74 -9.13
C ALA A 22 1.36 11.91 -7.73
N ALA A 23 2.67 12.14 -7.62
CA ALA A 23 3.35 12.40 -6.36
C ALA A 23 2.87 13.69 -5.70
N GLU A 24 2.70 14.77 -6.46
CA GLU A 24 2.18 16.05 -5.97
C GLU A 24 0.74 15.93 -5.45
N ASN A 25 -0.13 15.25 -6.19
CA ASN A 25 -1.50 14.97 -5.73
C ASN A 25 -1.52 14.19 -4.42
N LEU A 26 -0.68 13.15 -4.30
CA LEU A 26 -0.57 12.37 -3.09
C LEU A 26 0.01 13.21 -1.94
N GLY A 27 1.07 13.97 -2.18
CA GLY A 27 1.68 14.86 -1.19
C GLY A 27 0.68 15.86 -0.62
N GLN A 28 -0.13 16.48 -1.48
CA GLN A 28 -1.20 17.41 -1.08
C GLN A 28 -2.25 16.70 -0.21
N ARG A 29 -2.68 15.50 -0.57
CA ARG A 29 -3.67 14.72 0.19
C ARG A 29 -3.16 14.29 1.56
N LEU A 30 -1.87 13.98 1.68
CA LEU A 30 -1.23 13.56 2.92
C LEU A 30 -0.71 14.76 3.75
N GLY A 31 -0.64 15.96 3.19
CA GLY A 31 -0.04 17.13 3.83
C GLY A 31 1.47 17.00 4.03
N VAL A 32 2.19 16.35 3.10
CA VAL A 32 3.62 16.10 3.18
C VAL A 32 4.37 16.63 1.96
N SER A 33 5.68 16.89 2.13
CA SER A 33 6.52 17.38 1.04
C SER A 33 6.75 16.32 -0.04
N VAL A 34 6.93 16.79 -1.28
CA VAL A 34 7.28 15.98 -2.44
C VAL A 34 8.69 16.32 -2.87
N VAL A 35 9.50 15.32 -3.13
CA VAL A 35 10.91 15.44 -3.53
C VAL A 35 11.23 14.43 -4.64
N SER A 36 12.24 14.71 -5.45
CA SER A 36 12.72 13.71 -6.40
C SER A 36 13.48 12.57 -5.69
N ALA A 37 13.55 11.40 -6.31
CA ALA A 37 14.32 10.29 -5.75
C ALA A 37 15.82 10.60 -5.65
N ASP A 38 16.34 11.48 -6.50
CA ASP A 38 17.76 11.88 -6.47
C ASP A 38 18.04 12.83 -5.31
N GLU A 39 17.12 13.69 -4.93
CA GLU A 39 17.20 14.50 -3.72
C GLU A 39 17.24 13.63 -2.47
N ILE A 40 16.45 12.57 -2.37
CA ILE A 40 16.49 11.62 -1.25
C ILE A 40 17.87 10.97 -1.15
N LYS A 41 18.44 10.50 -2.27
CA LYS A 41 19.76 9.88 -2.30
C LYS A 41 20.87 10.85 -1.90
N SER A 42 20.77 12.12 -2.28
CA SER A 42 21.75 13.15 -1.94
C SER A 42 21.73 13.47 -0.44
N HIS A 43 20.55 13.58 0.16
CA HIS A 43 20.41 13.82 1.61
C HIS A 43 20.86 12.62 2.46
N SER A 44 20.66 11.39 1.99
CA SER A 44 21.13 10.18 2.66
C SER A 44 22.68 10.10 2.78
N LYS A 45 23.41 10.79 1.90
CA LYS A 45 24.89 10.84 1.91
C LYS A 45 25.46 11.91 2.83
N VAL A 46 24.66 12.91 3.21
CA VAL A 46 25.09 14.02 4.09
C VAL A 46 24.55 13.76 5.51
N ALA A 47 25.20 12.88 6.22
CA ALA A 47 24.79 12.32 7.52
C ALA A 47 24.82 13.29 8.72
N ASN A 48 24.77 14.62 8.56
CA ASN A 48 24.96 15.56 9.67
C ASN A 48 23.95 16.74 9.74
N SER A 49 22.83 16.72 9.03
CA SER A 49 21.80 17.75 9.26
C SER A 49 20.63 17.16 10.07
N SER A 50 20.52 17.60 11.30
CA SER A 50 19.58 17.12 12.32
C SER A 50 18.12 17.52 12.07
N ASP A 51 17.80 18.22 10.99
CA ASP A 51 16.49 18.89 10.86
C ASP A 51 15.61 18.42 9.70
N ASP A 52 16.06 17.49 8.84
CA ASP A 52 15.26 16.99 7.69
C ASP A 52 15.25 15.44 7.58
N SER A 53 15.32 14.76 8.71
CA SER A 53 15.41 13.30 8.74
C SER A 53 14.03 12.65 8.55
N CYS A 54 13.73 12.25 7.34
CA CYS A 54 12.59 11.42 7.00
C CYS A 54 12.85 9.95 7.37
N ASP A 55 11.87 9.27 7.97
CA ASP A 55 12.00 7.86 8.33
C ASP A 55 11.54 6.94 7.21
N TYR A 56 10.55 7.39 6.44
CA TYR A 56 9.96 6.65 5.33
C TYR A 56 9.71 7.55 4.14
N VAL A 57 9.67 6.96 2.96
CA VAL A 57 9.25 7.62 1.74
C VAL A 57 8.20 6.79 1.00
N LEU A 58 7.12 7.42 0.57
CA LEU A 58 6.19 6.89 -0.41
C LEU A 58 6.73 7.23 -1.80
N GLN A 59 7.21 6.24 -2.53
CA GLN A 59 7.85 6.44 -3.83
C GLN A 59 7.02 5.89 -4.96
N PHE A 60 6.74 6.73 -5.94
CA PHE A 60 6.26 6.30 -7.25
C PHE A 60 7.42 5.88 -8.14
N ASP A 61 7.32 4.68 -8.69
CA ASP A 61 8.21 4.17 -9.74
C ASP A 61 7.39 3.52 -10.87
N THR A 62 8.04 2.93 -11.86
CA THR A 62 7.39 2.25 -12.99
C THR A 62 6.51 1.05 -12.60
N GLN A 63 6.64 0.56 -11.38
CA GLN A 63 5.85 -0.56 -10.86
C GLN A 63 4.71 -0.10 -9.96
N GLY A 64 4.56 1.21 -9.72
CA GLY A 64 3.52 1.81 -8.87
C GLY A 64 4.06 2.38 -7.56
N LEU A 65 3.18 2.56 -6.59
CA LEU A 65 3.50 3.17 -5.29
C LEU A 65 4.09 2.14 -4.31
N SER A 66 5.18 2.51 -3.65
CA SER A 66 5.80 1.71 -2.59
C SER A 66 6.18 2.56 -1.39
N LEU A 67 6.19 1.97 -0.20
CA LEU A 67 6.72 2.55 1.03
C LEU A 67 8.12 1.98 1.28
N LEU A 68 9.12 2.87 1.36
CA LEU A 68 10.51 2.51 1.63
C LEU A 68 10.95 3.08 2.97
N PRO A 69 11.57 2.27 3.85
CA PRO A 69 12.27 2.78 5.02
C PRO A 69 13.59 3.45 4.60
N LEU A 70 13.86 4.62 5.16
CA LEU A 70 15.13 5.35 4.95
C LEU A 70 16.11 5.15 6.10
N LYS A 71 15.62 4.71 7.26
CA LYS A 71 16.43 4.46 8.47
C LYS A 71 16.23 3.05 9.01
N GLY A 72 17.20 2.58 9.77
CA GLY A 72 17.15 1.30 10.47
C GLY A 72 17.48 0.08 9.61
N LYS A 73 17.06 -1.12 10.05
CA LYS A 73 17.19 -2.34 9.25
C LYS A 73 16.28 -2.20 8.03
N GLN A 74 16.90 -2.13 6.87
CA GLN A 74 16.16 -2.00 5.63
C GLN A 74 15.41 -3.30 5.32
N HIS A 75 14.12 -3.26 5.52
CA HIS A 75 13.22 -4.19 4.85
C HIS A 75 13.07 -3.71 3.39
N GLY A 76 12.77 -4.63 2.50
CA GLY A 76 12.44 -4.26 1.11
C GLY A 76 11.23 -3.33 1.03
N PRO A 77 10.97 -2.74 -0.14
CA PRO A 77 9.81 -1.87 -0.35
C PRO A 77 8.50 -2.63 -0.05
N ILE A 78 7.60 -1.95 0.66
CA ILE A 78 6.23 -2.45 0.87
C ILE A 78 5.37 -1.91 -0.25
N ARG A 79 4.77 -2.80 -1.02
CA ARG A 79 3.85 -2.47 -2.12
C ARG A 79 2.60 -3.33 -2.01
N CYS A 80 1.46 -2.77 -2.37
CA CYS A 80 0.27 -3.56 -2.59
C CYS A 80 0.32 -4.09 -4.03
N ASP A 81 0.37 -5.41 -4.18
CA ASP A 81 0.47 -6.05 -5.49
C ASP A 81 -0.45 -7.28 -5.53
N PHE A 82 -1.48 -7.20 -6.36
CA PHE A 82 -2.47 -8.27 -6.52
C PHE A 82 -2.11 -9.25 -7.63
N ASP A 83 -1.19 -8.90 -8.52
CA ASP A 83 -0.75 -9.74 -9.64
C ASP A 83 0.52 -10.53 -9.35
N SER A 84 1.22 -10.24 -8.25
CA SER A 84 2.43 -10.96 -7.86
C SER A 84 2.14 -12.40 -7.43
N GLY A 85 3.16 -13.25 -7.59
CA GLY A 85 3.08 -14.70 -7.42
C GLY A 85 2.41 -15.19 -6.14
N VAL A 86 2.52 -14.47 -5.01
CA VAL A 86 1.89 -14.88 -3.74
C VAL A 86 0.37 -14.75 -3.82
N ASN A 87 -0.15 -13.63 -4.30
CA ASN A 87 -1.60 -13.42 -4.44
C ASN A 87 -2.18 -14.24 -5.59
N THR A 88 -1.45 -14.36 -6.69
CA THR A 88 -1.81 -15.26 -7.80
C THR A 88 -1.79 -16.73 -7.34
N HIS A 89 -0.83 -17.12 -6.50
CA HIS A 89 -0.79 -18.47 -5.93
C HIS A 89 -1.96 -18.69 -4.96
N ARG A 90 -2.27 -17.74 -4.07
CA ARG A 90 -3.46 -17.80 -3.20
C ARG A 90 -4.75 -17.90 -4.02
N ARG A 91 -4.87 -17.16 -5.10
CA ARG A 91 -6.02 -17.22 -6.01
C ARG A 91 -6.13 -18.55 -6.73
N LYS A 92 -5.03 -19.08 -7.28
CA LYS A 92 -5.03 -20.31 -8.09
C LYS A 92 -4.99 -21.59 -7.26
N PHE A 93 -4.27 -21.61 -6.13
CA PHE A 93 -3.96 -22.81 -5.36
C PHE A 93 -4.43 -22.74 -3.91
N GLY A 94 -4.96 -21.62 -3.46
CA GLY A 94 -5.41 -21.41 -2.08
C GLY A 94 -6.70 -22.14 -1.69
N GLY A 95 -7.22 -23.02 -2.52
CA GLY A 95 -8.39 -23.87 -2.18
C GLY A 95 -9.75 -23.19 -2.35
N GLY A 96 -9.85 -22.07 -3.07
CA GLY A 96 -11.13 -21.42 -3.37
C GLY A 96 -11.98 -21.16 -2.12
N ASN A 97 -13.22 -21.67 -2.08
CA ASN A 97 -14.12 -21.59 -0.93
C ASN A 97 -13.57 -22.31 0.34
N GLY A 98 -12.52 -23.11 0.19
CA GLY A 98 -11.83 -23.78 1.31
C GLY A 98 -10.92 -22.86 2.13
N GLN A 99 -10.64 -21.63 1.70
CA GLN A 99 -9.83 -20.67 2.45
C GLN A 99 -10.51 -20.29 3.77
N ALA A 100 -9.70 -20.12 4.83
CA ALA A 100 -10.21 -19.83 6.16
C ALA A 100 -11.10 -18.57 6.16
N ILE A 101 -10.68 -17.51 5.46
CA ILE A 101 -11.44 -16.25 5.37
C ILE A 101 -12.78 -16.45 4.64
N ALA A 102 -12.82 -17.24 3.56
CA ALA A 102 -14.06 -17.53 2.84
C ALA A 102 -15.06 -18.30 3.71
N LYS A 103 -14.56 -19.29 4.47
CA LYS A 103 -15.40 -20.03 5.43
C LYS A 103 -15.88 -19.13 6.56
N ALA A 104 -15.02 -18.26 7.08
CA ALA A 104 -15.37 -17.36 8.18
C ALA A 104 -16.51 -16.40 7.84
N VAL A 105 -16.56 -15.91 6.59
CA VAL A 105 -17.66 -15.04 6.11
C VAL A 105 -18.84 -15.81 5.50
N GLY A 106 -18.80 -17.14 5.48
CA GLY A 106 -19.90 -18.01 5.04
C GLY A 106 -20.01 -18.18 3.52
N VAL A 107 -18.91 -17.98 2.76
CA VAL A 107 -18.90 -18.26 1.33
C VAL A 107 -19.19 -19.73 1.08
N SER A 108 -20.15 -20.02 0.22
CA SER A 108 -20.48 -21.37 -0.23
C SER A 108 -20.83 -21.38 -1.72
N GLY A 109 -20.95 -22.57 -2.32
CA GLY A 109 -21.30 -22.68 -3.74
C GLY A 109 -22.66 -22.07 -4.12
N LYS A 110 -23.49 -21.73 -3.13
CA LYS A 110 -24.85 -21.15 -3.32
C LYS A 110 -25.00 -19.75 -2.72
N PHE A 111 -24.00 -19.28 -1.96
CA PHE A 111 -24.11 -18.01 -1.22
C PHE A 111 -22.79 -17.24 -1.27
N LEU A 112 -22.87 -16.03 -1.79
CA LEU A 112 -21.78 -15.05 -1.86
C LEU A 112 -22.18 -13.81 -1.05
N PRO A 113 -21.70 -13.64 0.18
CA PRO A 113 -22.09 -12.52 1.02
C PRO A 113 -21.53 -11.20 0.50
N GLY A 114 -22.21 -10.09 0.80
CA GLY A 114 -21.61 -8.77 0.79
C GLY A 114 -20.69 -8.64 2.02
N VAL A 115 -19.47 -8.21 1.82
CA VAL A 115 -18.46 -8.11 2.88
C VAL A 115 -18.02 -6.67 3.07
N LEU A 116 -17.95 -6.23 4.33
CA LEU A 116 -17.36 -4.96 4.73
C LEU A 116 -16.14 -5.26 5.60
N ASP A 117 -14.95 -5.00 5.06
CA ASP A 117 -13.69 -5.10 5.79
C ASP A 117 -13.32 -3.72 6.37
N LEU A 118 -13.33 -3.60 7.69
CA LEU A 118 -13.08 -2.35 8.42
C LEU A 118 -11.59 -2.10 8.69
N THR A 119 -10.73 -3.05 8.36
CA THR A 119 -9.29 -3.04 8.65
C THR A 119 -8.49 -3.59 7.47
N ALA A 120 -8.79 -3.08 6.29
CA ALA A 120 -8.35 -3.66 5.03
C ALA A 120 -6.83 -3.85 4.87
N GLY A 121 -6.02 -2.99 5.49
CA GLY A 121 -4.58 -3.03 5.33
C GLY A 121 -4.20 -2.94 3.84
N LEU A 122 -3.42 -3.89 3.35
CA LEU A 122 -3.08 -4.00 1.92
C LEU A 122 -4.10 -4.84 1.12
N GLY A 123 -5.27 -5.13 1.68
CA GLY A 123 -6.42 -5.69 0.97
C GLY A 123 -6.32 -7.18 0.61
N GLY A 124 -5.38 -7.93 1.17
CA GLY A 124 -5.14 -9.33 0.78
C GLY A 124 -6.36 -10.24 0.94
N ASP A 125 -7.07 -10.16 2.06
CA ASP A 125 -8.24 -10.99 2.33
C ASP A 125 -9.45 -10.52 1.51
N GLY A 126 -9.63 -9.19 1.39
CA GLY A 126 -10.68 -8.61 0.55
C GLY A 126 -10.52 -8.98 -0.92
N PHE A 127 -9.29 -8.99 -1.44
CA PHE A 127 -9.00 -9.42 -2.80
C PHE A 127 -9.34 -10.90 -3.04
N VAL A 128 -9.02 -11.77 -2.06
CA VAL A 128 -9.41 -13.18 -2.12
C VAL A 128 -10.94 -13.32 -2.19
N LEU A 129 -11.67 -12.64 -1.32
CA LEU A 129 -13.14 -12.70 -1.30
C LEU A 129 -13.76 -12.15 -2.59
N ALA A 130 -13.24 -11.04 -3.11
CA ALA A 130 -13.66 -10.49 -4.39
C ALA A 130 -13.39 -11.46 -5.56
N SER A 131 -12.24 -12.16 -5.54
CA SER A 131 -11.90 -13.18 -6.54
C SER A 131 -12.84 -14.40 -6.50
N LEU A 132 -13.49 -14.64 -5.38
CA LEU A 132 -14.53 -15.67 -5.23
C LEU A 132 -15.92 -15.20 -5.66
N GLY A 133 -16.06 -13.92 -6.03
CA GLY A 133 -17.31 -13.31 -6.48
C GLY A 133 -18.09 -12.54 -5.42
N CYS A 134 -17.54 -12.38 -4.20
CA CYS A 134 -18.16 -11.54 -3.18
C CYS A 134 -18.11 -10.06 -3.56
N GLN A 135 -19.15 -9.30 -3.20
CA GLN A 135 -19.08 -7.85 -3.18
C GLN A 135 -18.32 -7.40 -1.93
N VAL A 136 -17.17 -6.77 -2.11
CA VAL A 136 -16.31 -6.36 -0.99
C VAL A 136 -16.17 -4.86 -0.95
N ARG A 137 -16.32 -4.27 0.25
CA ARG A 137 -15.96 -2.89 0.56
C ARG A 137 -14.81 -2.90 1.53
N LEU A 138 -13.76 -2.13 1.23
CA LEU A 138 -12.54 -2.04 2.02
C LEU A 138 -12.45 -0.66 2.67
N LEU A 139 -12.24 -0.62 3.99
CA LEU A 139 -11.98 0.60 4.74
C LEU A 139 -10.58 0.50 5.36
N GLU A 140 -9.77 1.53 5.15
CA GLU A 140 -8.46 1.68 5.77
C GLU A 140 -8.31 3.11 6.29
N ARG A 141 -8.06 3.26 7.59
CA ARG A 141 -7.95 4.56 8.25
C ARG A 141 -6.59 5.23 8.09
N ASN A 142 -5.55 4.43 7.93
CA ASN A 142 -4.19 4.95 7.74
C ASN A 142 -4.04 5.40 6.29
N LEU A 143 -3.87 6.70 6.05
CA LEU A 143 -3.82 7.27 4.71
C LEU A 143 -2.64 6.75 3.87
N VAL A 144 -1.52 6.41 4.49
CA VAL A 144 -0.37 5.82 3.80
C VAL A 144 -0.71 4.42 3.28
N VAL A 145 -1.25 3.56 4.15
CA VAL A 145 -1.66 2.20 3.79
C VAL A 145 -2.81 2.24 2.79
N HIS A 146 -3.78 3.13 2.98
CA HIS A 146 -4.87 3.36 2.03
C HIS A 146 -4.34 3.74 0.63
N SER A 147 -3.30 4.58 0.56
CA SER A 147 -2.72 4.99 -0.72
C SER A 147 -2.03 3.83 -1.44
N LEU A 148 -1.32 2.97 -0.70
CA LEU A 148 -0.75 1.74 -1.25
C LEU A 148 -1.83 0.78 -1.75
N LEU A 149 -2.88 0.58 -0.96
CA LEU A 149 -4.03 -0.27 -1.32
C LEU A 149 -4.70 0.25 -2.59
N ARG A 150 -4.97 1.55 -2.66
CA ARG A 150 -5.62 2.18 -3.80
C ARG A 150 -4.78 2.02 -5.08
N ASP A 151 -3.48 2.30 -5.02
CA ASP A 151 -2.56 2.11 -6.14
C ASP A 151 -2.56 0.65 -6.64
N GLY A 152 -2.51 -0.32 -5.71
CA GLY A 152 -2.55 -1.74 -6.06
C GLY A 152 -3.85 -2.14 -6.74
N LEU A 153 -5.00 -1.65 -6.27
CA LEU A 153 -6.30 -1.91 -6.89
C LEU A 153 -6.40 -1.26 -8.27
N ASP A 154 -5.98 0.00 -8.41
CA ASP A 154 -6.03 0.70 -9.71
C ASP A 154 -5.16 0.00 -10.76
N ARG A 155 -3.97 -0.52 -10.37
CA ARG A 155 -3.12 -1.34 -11.27
C ARG A 155 -3.76 -2.69 -11.62
N ALA A 156 -4.37 -3.37 -10.65
CA ALA A 156 -5.03 -4.66 -10.90
C ALA A 156 -6.28 -4.53 -11.79
N ILE A 157 -6.93 -3.37 -11.84
CA ILE A 157 -8.06 -3.09 -12.74
C ILE A 157 -7.57 -2.80 -14.16
N ALA A 158 -6.38 -2.20 -14.29
CA ALA A 158 -5.79 -1.82 -15.58
C ALA A 158 -5.10 -2.98 -16.30
N ALA A 159 -4.82 -4.08 -15.62
CA ALA A 159 -4.13 -5.28 -16.15
C ALA A 159 -5.10 -6.25 -16.82
#